data_7fcd3dd99363d41edad1e1f9cb1408fd
#
_entry.id   7fcd3dd99363d41edad1e1f9cb1408fd
#
_cell.length_a   1.000
_cell.length_b   1.000
_cell.length_c   1.000
_cell.angle_alpha   90.00
_cell.angle_beta   90.00
_cell.angle_gamma   90.00
#
_symmetry.space_group_name_H-M   'P 1'
#
loop_
_entity.id
_entity.type
_entity.pdbx_description
1 polymer ?
#
loop_
_entity_poly.entity_id
_entity_poly.type
_entity_poly.pdbx_seq_one_letter_code
_entity_poly.pdbx_strand_id
1 'polypeptide(L)'
;MVQLGRFTLFLIKTMSSVQWLLALVLVLSAPAALSLGLGRLQLKSALNQAFSAEIEIINRDGLGVEEILPNLATQEDFEQLNVERRADLYDLRFEVVFNSDGKTMIRVNSRNPIVEPFLNFVVEVIWPSGRLVREYTVLLDPPVLTSPAVTLSQGFRSSRPDKSTQSGGQISDYKQDIKPWQAMT
;
A
#
# COMPACT_ATOMS: atom_id res chain seq x y z
N MET A 1 4.09 60.41 51.39
CA MET A 1 3.38 59.82 50.23
C MET A 1 4.27 59.02 49.25
N VAL A 2 5.52 58.70 49.58
CA VAL A 2 6.48 58.07 48.62
C VAL A 2 6.63 56.55 48.85
N GLN A 3 6.15 56.03 49.95
CA GLN A 3 6.34 54.58 50.27
C GLN A 3 5.33 53.61 49.63
N LEU A 4 4.14 54.10 49.21
CA LEU A 4 3.10 53.23 48.62
C LEU A 4 3.42 52.78 47.19
N GLY A 5 4.13 53.60 46.43
CA GLY A 5 4.44 53.28 45.01
C GLY A 5 5.48 52.18 44.81
N ARG A 6 6.38 51.98 45.78
CA ARG A 6 7.42 50.94 45.66
C ARG A 6 6.90 49.53 45.99
N PHE A 7 5.89 49.45 46.86
CA PHE A 7 5.23 48.18 47.22
C PHE A 7 4.35 47.64 46.07
N THR A 8 3.64 48.55 45.42
CA THR A 8 2.81 48.14 44.26
C THR A 8 3.63 47.68 43.06
N LEU A 9 4.76 48.32 42.77
CA LEU A 9 5.69 47.92 41.72
C LEU A 9 6.37 46.58 42.00
N PHE A 10 6.66 46.28 43.26
CA PHE A 10 7.23 45.00 43.67
C PHE A 10 6.22 43.85 43.53
N LEU A 11 4.95 44.08 43.92
CA LEU A 11 3.86 43.11 43.78
C LEU A 11 3.55 42.80 42.29
N ILE A 12 3.58 43.81 41.43
CA ILE A 12 3.35 43.64 40.00
C ILE A 12 4.49 42.82 39.36
N LYS A 13 5.74 43.05 39.79
CA LYS A 13 6.91 42.33 39.30
C LYS A 13 6.96 40.88 39.76
N THR A 14 6.51 40.59 40.97
CA THR A 14 6.40 39.21 41.49
C THR A 14 5.22 38.46 40.86
N MET A 15 4.10 39.14 40.60
CA MET A 15 2.97 38.54 39.89
C MET A 15 3.37 38.11 38.46
N SER A 16 4.14 38.94 37.75
CA SER A 16 4.67 38.58 36.42
C SER A 16 5.56 37.31 36.45
N SER A 17 6.41 37.18 37.46
CA SER A 17 7.27 35.99 37.60
C SER A 17 6.47 34.71 37.94
N VAL A 18 5.44 34.82 38.76
CA VAL A 18 4.53 33.71 39.09
C VAL A 18 3.72 33.29 37.87
N GLN A 19 3.27 34.24 37.05
CA GLN A 19 2.56 33.93 35.79
C GLN A 19 3.45 33.19 34.80
N TRP A 20 4.70 33.57 34.67
CA TRP A 20 5.66 32.86 33.82
C TRP A 20 5.98 31.46 34.35
N LEU A 21 6.09 31.28 35.66
CA LEU A 21 6.26 29.98 36.30
C LEU A 21 5.02 29.09 36.08
N LEU A 22 3.83 29.65 36.24
CA LEU A 22 2.57 28.93 36.00
C LEU A 22 2.42 28.51 34.53
N ALA A 23 2.74 29.43 33.61
CA ALA A 23 2.76 29.11 32.16
C ALA A 23 3.79 28.04 31.84
N LEU A 24 4.98 28.05 32.44
CA LEU A 24 6.00 27.03 32.25
C LEU A 24 5.53 25.66 32.76
N VAL A 25 4.90 25.60 33.93
CA VAL A 25 4.34 24.35 34.49
C VAL A 25 3.21 23.82 33.59
N LEU A 26 2.38 24.70 33.05
CA LEU A 26 1.29 24.30 32.12
C LEU A 26 1.83 23.71 30.82
N VAL A 27 2.92 24.24 30.28
CA VAL A 27 3.57 23.72 29.08
C VAL A 27 4.26 22.39 29.36
N LEU A 28 4.88 22.21 30.54
CA LEU A 28 5.53 20.94 30.90
C LEU A 28 4.52 19.82 31.21
N SER A 29 3.28 20.15 31.53
CA SER A 29 2.23 19.17 31.81
C SER A 29 1.45 18.71 30.57
N ALA A 30 1.85 19.12 29.39
CA ALA A 30 1.20 18.63 28.15
C ALA A 30 1.39 17.10 28.05
N PRO A 31 0.31 16.30 28.08
CA PRO A 31 0.43 14.86 27.91
C PRO A 31 1.05 14.57 26.54
N ALA A 32 2.00 13.66 26.49
CA ALA A 32 2.49 13.13 25.22
C ALA A 32 1.29 12.50 24.49
N ALA A 33 0.88 13.10 23.39
CA ALA A 33 -0.16 12.53 22.57
C ALA A 33 0.39 11.27 21.90
N LEU A 34 0.02 10.10 22.41
CA LEU A 34 0.31 8.80 21.80
C LEU A 34 -0.54 8.71 20.52
N SER A 35 0.10 8.86 19.38
CA SER A 35 -0.56 8.87 18.08
C SER A 35 -0.25 7.58 17.34
N LEU A 36 -1.26 6.71 17.19
CA LEU A 36 -1.20 5.58 16.28
C LEU A 36 -1.15 6.09 14.84
N GLY A 37 -0.29 5.51 14.01
CA GLY A 37 -0.17 5.85 12.60
C GLY A 37 -0.40 4.63 11.70
N LEU A 38 -0.88 4.87 10.48
CA LEU A 38 -0.94 3.87 9.42
C LEU A 38 0.20 4.11 8.43
N GLY A 39 0.95 3.06 8.14
CA GLY A 39 2.08 3.05 7.23
C GLY A 39 1.68 2.79 5.78
N ARG A 40 2.62 2.20 5.03
CA ARG A 40 2.40 1.82 3.64
C ARG A 40 1.53 0.57 3.54
N LEU A 41 0.76 0.52 2.48
CA LEU A 41 0.07 -0.69 2.05
C LEU A 41 1.03 -1.52 1.18
N GLN A 42 1.09 -2.82 1.45
CA GLN A 42 1.79 -3.81 0.64
C GLN A 42 0.77 -4.74 0.00
N LEU A 43 0.62 -4.65 -1.31
CA LEU A 43 -0.26 -5.52 -2.08
C LEU A 43 0.35 -6.92 -2.20
N LYS A 44 -0.47 -7.96 -2.02
CA LYS A 44 -0.08 -9.37 -2.08
C LYS A 44 -0.81 -10.15 -3.19
N SER A 45 -1.92 -9.62 -3.70
CA SER A 45 -2.73 -10.25 -4.76
C SER A 45 -2.56 -9.54 -6.09
N ALA A 46 -2.91 -10.23 -7.18
CA ALA A 46 -2.99 -9.69 -8.53
C ALA A 46 -4.45 -9.44 -8.93
N LEU A 47 -4.65 -8.81 -10.08
CA LEU A 47 -5.96 -8.62 -10.70
C LEU A 47 -6.65 -9.97 -10.95
N ASN A 48 -7.98 -10.01 -10.85
CA ASN A 48 -8.82 -11.22 -10.94
C ASN A 48 -8.55 -12.26 -9.82
N GLN A 49 -7.94 -11.84 -8.72
CA GLN A 49 -7.80 -12.64 -7.51
C GLN A 49 -8.55 -11.97 -6.35
N ALA A 50 -8.84 -12.76 -5.30
CA ALA A 50 -9.30 -12.18 -4.05
C ALA A 50 -8.25 -11.18 -3.54
N PHE A 51 -8.69 -9.97 -3.20
CA PHE A 51 -7.80 -8.93 -2.72
C PHE A 51 -7.09 -9.35 -1.45
N SER A 52 -5.81 -9.15 -1.39
CA SER A 52 -5.00 -9.37 -0.20
C SER A 52 -3.92 -8.31 -0.12
N ALA A 53 -3.92 -7.57 0.98
CA ALA A 53 -2.92 -6.54 1.26
C ALA A 53 -2.62 -6.45 2.75
N GLU A 54 -1.49 -5.86 3.09
CA GLU A 54 -1.07 -5.61 4.47
C GLU A 54 -0.70 -4.14 4.64
N ILE A 55 -1.21 -3.52 5.72
CA ILE A 55 -0.93 -2.13 6.09
C ILE A 55 -0.17 -2.13 7.41
N GLU A 56 1.00 -1.53 7.45
CA GLU A 56 1.81 -1.43 8.66
C GLU A 56 1.18 -0.46 9.67
N ILE A 57 1.12 -0.84 10.94
CA ILE A 57 0.75 0.05 12.04
C ILE A 57 2.03 0.64 12.65
N ILE A 58 2.08 1.96 12.70
CA ILE A 58 3.21 2.72 13.24
C ILE A 58 2.81 3.26 14.62
N ASN A 59 3.74 3.24 15.57
CA ASN A 59 3.56 3.79 16.92
C ASN A 59 2.33 3.21 17.65
N ARG A 60 2.33 1.91 17.86
CA ARG A 60 1.27 1.22 18.61
C ARG A 60 1.26 1.57 20.11
N ASP A 61 2.41 1.99 20.66
CA ASP A 61 2.63 2.51 22.01
C ASP A 61 1.86 1.78 23.15
N GLY A 62 2.04 0.45 23.21
CA GLY A 62 1.46 -0.38 24.27
C GLY A 62 0.02 -0.83 24.06
N LEU A 63 -0.66 -0.42 22.97
CA LEU A 63 -2.01 -0.89 22.64
C LEU A 63 -2.01 -2.40 22.34
N GLY A 64 -2.98 -3.12 22.88
CA GLY A 64 -3.29 -4.50 22.52
C GLY A 64 -3.84 -4.59 21.11
N VAL A 65 -3.71 -5.75 20.45
CA VAL A 65 -4.28 -5.97 19.10
C VAL A 65 -5.80 -5.85 19.11
N GLU A 66 -6.42 -6.28 20.22
CA GLU A 66 -7.87 -6.25 20.47
C GLU A 66 -8.40 -4.83 20.71
N GLU A 67 -7.53 -3.87 21.02
CA GLU A 67 -7.92 -2.48 21.19
C GLU A 67 -7.91 -1.67 19.89
N ILE A 68 -7.33 -2.25 18.82
CA ILE A 68 -7.21 -1.62 17.52
C ILE A 68 -8.30 -2.20 16.60
N LEU A 69 -9.27 -1.38 16.25
CA LEU A 69 -10.44 -1.78 15.46
C LEU A 69 -10.39 -1.17 14.06
N PRO A 70 -9.79 -1.86 13.09
CA PRO A 70 -9.77 -1.41 11.71
C PRO A 70 -11.09 -1.76 11.00
N ASN A 71 -11.63 -0.82 10.23
CA ASN A 71 -12.84 -0.96 9.45
C ASN A 71 -12.74 -0.20 8.12
N LEU A 72 -13.67 -0.49 7.21
CA LEU A 72 -13.95 0.42 6.09
C LEU A 72 -14.58 1.68 6.66
N ALA A 73 -14.07 2.84 6.29
CA ALA A 73 -14.54 4.14 6.78
C ALA A 73 -16.02 4.40 6.47
N THR A 74 -16.62 5.34 7.14
CA THR A 74 -18.03 5.72 6.96
C THR A 74 -18.27 6.38 5.60
N GLN A 75 -19.51 6.48 5.17
CA GLN A 75 -19.87 7.20 3.95
C GLN A 75 -19.44 8.67 4.00
N GLU A 76 -19.57 9.30 5.18
CA GLU A 76 -19.19 10.69 5.40
C GLU A 76 -17.68 10.91 5.22
N ASP A 77 -16.86 9.95 5.69
CA ASP A 77 -15.41 10.02 5.50
C ASP A 77 -15.00 9.93 4.04
N PHE A 78 -15.67 9.04 3.29
CA PHE A 78 -15.46 8.92 1.84
C PHE A 78 -15.81 10.22 1.11
N GLU A 79 -16.93 10.85 1.47
CA GLU A 79 -17.36 12.15 0.91
C GLU A 79 -16.38 13.27 1.27
N GLN A 80 -15.91 13.34 2.52
CA GLN A 80 -14.92 14.35 2.96
C GLN A 80 -13.60 14.24 2.22
N LEU A 81 -13.18 13.01 1.89
CA LEU A 81 -11.96 12.74 1.13
C LEU A 81 -12.18 12.77 -0.39
N ASN A 82 -13.42 13.02 -0.83
CA ASN A 82 -13.81 13.00 -2.24
C ASN A 82 -13.49 11.68 -2.94
N VAL A 83 -13.68 10.57 -2.23
CA VAL A 83 -13.49 9.20 -2.71
C VAL A 83 -14.85 8.54 -2.91
N GLU A 84 -15.04 7.86 -4.04
CA GLU A 84 -16.26 7.11 -4.31
C GLU A 84 -16.32 5.81 -3.49
N ARG A 85 -17.37 5.63 -2.70
CA ARG A 85 -17.60 4.40 -1.94
C ARG A 85 -18.35 3.37 -2.78
N ARG A 86 -17.60 2.56 -3.50
CA ARG A 86 -18.11 1.53 -4.41
C ARG A 86 -18.64 0.30 -3.66
N ALA A 87 -19.54 -0.43 -4.31
CA ALA A 87 -20.19 -1.60 -3.72
C ALA A 87 -19.22 -2.77 -3.42
N ASP A 88 -18.19 -2.93 -4.23
CA ASP A 88 -17.17 -3.97 -4.06
C ASP A 88 -16.31 -3.79 -2.79
N LEU A 89 -16.19 -2.56 -2.28
CA LEU A 89 -15.47 -2.27 -1.04
C LEU A 89 -16.13 -2.87 0.21
N TYR A 90 -17.43 -3.14 0.18
CA TYR A 90 -18.15 -3.76 1.33
C TYR A 90 -17.72 -5.22 1.57
N ASP A 91 -17.07 -5.84 0.60
CA ASP A 91 -16.54 -7.20 0.73
C ASP A 91 -15.17 -7.25 1.42
N LEU A 92 -14.54 -6.09 1.62
CA LEU A 92 -13.27 -5.98 2.32
C LEU A 92 -13.44 -6.33 3.81
N ARG A 93 -12.50 -7.14 4.31
CA ARG A 93 -12.39 -7.54 5.72
C ARG A 93 -11.03 -7.08 6.23
N PHE A 94 -11.05 -6.56 7.44
CA PHE A 94 -9.88 -6.00 8.10
C PHE A 94 -9.59 -6.79 9.37
N GLU A 95 -8.35 -7.19 9.57
CA GLU A 95 -7.91 -7.95 10.72
C GLU A 95 -6.54 -7.46 11.18
N VAL A 96 -6.35 -7.28 12.49
CA VAL A 96 -5.04 -6.94 13.03
C VAL A 96 -4.26 -8.23 13.27
N VAL A 97 -3.07 -8.31 12.71
CA VAL A 97 -2.20 -9.50 12.79
C VAL A 97 -0.76 -9.10 13.11
N PHE A 98 0.02 -10.06 13.61
CA PHE A 98 1.47 -9.90 13.70
C PHE A 98 2.13 -10.51 12.47
N ASN A 99 3.06 -9.78 11.89
CA ASN A 99 3.94 -10.32 10.86
C ASN A 99 5.02 -11.22 11.50
N SER A 100 5.69 -12.03 10.67
CA SER A 100 6.84 -12.86 11.06
C SER A 100 7.94 -12.07 11.79
N ASP A 101 8.09 -10.79 11.48
CA ASP A 101 9.06 -9.88 12.09
C ASP A 101 8.57 -9.26 13.42
N GLY A 102 7.41 -9.69 13.93
CA GLY A 102 6.79 -9.16 15.15
C GLY A 102 6.16 -7.78 15.01
N LYS A 103 6.06 -7.26 13.78
CA LYS A 103 5.36 -5.99 13.49
C LYS A 103 3.86 -6.21 13.45
N THR A 104 3.13 -5.21 13.93
CA THR A 104 1.67 -5.21 13.85
C THR A 104 1.24 -4.67 12.50
N MET A 105 0.36 -5.42 11.84
CA MET A 105 -0.16 -5.12 10.51
C MET A 105 -1.69 -5.21 10.50
N ILE A 106 -2.34 -4.44 9.66
CA ILE A 106 -3.74 -4.67 9.29
C ILE A 106 -3.74 -5.48 8.00
N ARG A 107 -4.25 -6.70 8.06
CA ARG A 107 -4.52 -7.50 6.87
C ARG A 107 -5.86 -7.12 6.30
N VAL A 108 -5.88 -6.86 4.99
CA VAL A 108 -7.09 -6.52 4.25
C VAL A 108 -7.32 -7.60 3.21
N ASN A 109 -8.46 -8.25 3.27
CA ASN A 109 -8.83 -9.31 2.33
C ASN A 109 -10.25 -9.08 1.77
N SER A 110 -10.49 -9.50 0.52
CA SER A 110 -11.84 -9.64 -0.02
C SER A 110 -12.22 -11.11 -0.17
N ARG A 111 -13.52 -11.41 -0.21
CA ARG A 111 -14.02 -12.77 -0.52
C ARG A 111 -14.05 -13.01 -2.02
N ASN A 112 -14.43 -12.00 -2.76
CA ASN A 112 -14.59 -12.07 -4.22
C ASN A 112 -13.34 -11.51 -4.90
N PRO A 113 -13.02 -12.01 -6.11
CA PRO A 113 -11.96 -11.45 -6.93
C PRO A 113 -12.24 -9.99 -7.30
N ILE A 114 -11.21 -9.14 -7.28
CA ILE A 114 -11.29 -7.78 -7.79
C ILE A 114 -10.94 -7.78 -9.27
N VAL A 115 -11.88 -7.30 -10.08
CA VAL A 115 -11.76 -7.30 -11.55
C VAL A 115 -11.28 -5.96 -12.11
N GLU A 116 -11.32 -4.91 -11.29
CA GLU A 116 -10.84 -3.60 -11.69
C GLU A 116 -9.38 -3.39 -11.28
N PRO A 117 -8.55 -2.90 -12.18
CA PRO A 117 -7.12 -2.72 -11.92
C PRO A 117 -6.83 -1.60 -10.90
N PHE A 118 -7.77 -0.70 -10.71
CA PHE A 118 -7.65 0.43 -9.80
C PHE A 118 -8.62 0.28 -8.64
N LEU A 119 -8.10 0.24 -7.42
CA LEU A 119 -8.90 0.17 -6.20
C LEU A 119 -8.53 1.33 -5.29
N ASN A 120 -9.52 2.17 -4.97
CA ASN A 120 -9.38 3.25 -4.00
C ASN A 120 -10.34 3.02 -2.83
N PHE A 121 -9.83 3.01 -1.61
CA PHE A 121 -10.62 2.77 -0.42
C PHE A 121 -10.08 3.54 0.79
N VAL A 122 -10.96 3.79 1.75
CA VAL A 122 -10.64 4.54 2.97
C VAL A 122 -10.74 3.61 4.16
N VAL A 123 -9.65 3.53 4.92
CA VAL A 123 -9.56 2.73 6.15
C VAL A 123 -9.76 3.65 7.35
N GLU A 124 -10.64 3.24 8.23
CA GLU A 124 -10.80 3.81 9.56
C GLU A 124 -10.18 2.88 10.59
N VAL A 125 -9.44 3.43 11.52
CA VAL A 125 -8.94 2.68 12.68
C VAL A 125 -9.35 3.44 13.95
N ILE A 126 -10.00 2.72 14.85
CA ILE A 126 -10.47 3.24 16.14
C ILE A 126 -9.69 2.54 17.25
N TRP A 127 -9.25 3.30 18.25
CA TRP A 127 -8.62 2.79 19.48
C TRP A 127 -9.07 3.64 20.67
N PRO A 128 -8.84 3.25 21.93
CA PRO A 128 -9.41 3.92 23.10
C PRO A 128 -9.14 5.42 23.23
N SER A 129 -7.99 5.88 22.69
CA SER A 129 -7.58 7.30 22.79
C SER A 129 -7.78 8.09 21.51
N GLY A 130 -8.29 7.49 20.41
CA GLY A 130 -8.45 8.22 19.16
C GLY A 130 -9.03 7.44 17.99
N ARG A 131 -9.04 8.12 16.86
CA ARG A 131 -9.52 7.63 15.56
C ARG A 131 -8.62 8.17 14.46
N LEU A 132 -8.31 7.35 13.49
CA LEU A 132 -7.55 7.73 12.29
C LEU A 132 -8.28 7.24 11.05
N VAL A 133 -8.38 8.12 10.06
CA VAL A 133 -8.92 7.79 8.73
C VAL A 133 -7.83 8.02 7.70
N ARG A 134 -7.63 7.07 6.79
CA ARG A 134 -6.63 7.17 5.74
C ARG A 134 -7.10 6.52 4.44
N GLU A 135 -6.89 7.23 3.35
CA GLU A 135 -7.11 6.75 2.00
C GLU A 135 -5.94 5.90 1.51
N TYR A 136 -6.26 4.84 0.79
CA TYR A 136 -5.31 3.97 0.09
C TYR A 136 -5.75 3.75 -1.35
N THR A 137 -4.82 4.03 -2.26
CA THR A 137 -4.97 3.77 -3.67
C THR A 137 -4.05 2.64 -4.08
N VAL A 138 -4.58 1.64 -4.76
CA VAL A 138 -3.87 0.44 -5.17
C VAL A 138 -4.08 0.20 -6.66
N LEU A 139 -3.00 -0.13 -7.36
CA LEU A 139 -3.05 -0.64 -8.73
C LEU A 139 -2.75 -2.14 -8.70
N LEU A 140 -3.69 -2.94 -9.19
CA LEU A 140 -3.55 -4.39 -9.28
C LEU A 140 -2.94 -4.77 -10.64
N ASP A 141 -1.77 -5.40 -10.60
CA ASP A 141 -1.13 -5.88 -11.82
C ASP A 141 -1.87 -7.10 -12.38
N PRO A 142 -1.89 -7.30 -13.73
CA PRO A 142 -2.41 -8.51 -14.31
C PRO A 142 -1.70 -9.75 -13.76
N PRO A 143 -2.40 -10.89 -13.60
CA PRO A 143 -1.76 -12.11 -13.14
C PRO A 143 -0.69 -12.52 -14.14
N VAL A 144 0.53 -12.74 -13.68
CA VAL A 144 1.59 -13.33 -14.51
C VAL A 144 1.19 -14.77 -14.84
N LEU A 145 0.75 -14.98 -16.08
CA LEU A 145 0.58 -16.33 -16.59
C LEU A 145 1.98 -16.94 -16.73
N THR A 146 2.43 -17.64 -15.73
CA THR A 146 3.60 -18.50 -15.87
C THR A 146 3.16 -19.64 -16.79
N SER A 147 3.33 -19.45 -18.10
CA SER A 147 3.26 -20.57 -19.05
C SER A 147 4.27 -21.61 -18.55
N PRO A 148 3.84 -22.85 -18.26
CA PRO A 148 4.81 -23.89 -18.03
C PRO A 148 5.73 -23.91 -19.26
N ALA A 149 7.02 -23.72 -19.05
CA ALA A 149 8.00 -23.87 -20.09
C ALA A 149 7.78 -25.28 -20.67
N VAL A 150 7.17 -25.36 -21.85
CA VAL A 150 7.10 -26.58 -22.61
C VAL A 150 8.54 -26.89 -22.97
N THR A 151 9.18 -27.72 -22.18
CA THR A 151 10.46 -28.30 -22.51
C THR A 151 10.20 -29.21 -23.69
N LEU A 152 10.31 -28.67 -24.89
CA LEU A 152 10.41 -29.47 -26.08
C LEU A 152 11.73 -30.24 -25.96
N SER A 153 11.66 -31.40 -25.32
CA SER A 153 12.65 -32.46 -25.48
C SER A 153 12.59 -32.92 -26.91
N GLN A 154 13.19 -32.14 -27.82
CA GLN A 154 13.57 -32.62 -29.11
C GLN A 154 14.68 -33.63 -28.88
N GLY A 155 14.27 -34.88 -28.73
CA GLY A 155 15.16 -36.01 -28.90
C GLY A 155 15.68 -35.99 -30.35
N PHE A 156 16.77 -35.27 -30.56
CA PHE A 156 17.59 -35.49 -31.75
C PHE A 156 18.13 -36.90 -31.66
N ARG A 157 17.38 -37.86 -32.22
CA ARG A 157 17.99 -39.11 -32.63
C ARG A 157 18.93 -38.79 -33.76
N SER A 158 20.20 -38.66 -33.46
CA SER A 158 21.30 -38.74 -34.43
C SER A 158 21.27 -40.14 -35.08
N SER A 159 20.54 -40.27 -36.16
CA SER A 159 20.71 -41.37 -37.08
C SER A 159 21.89 -41.03 -38.00
N ARG A 160 22.99 -41.68 -37.73
CA ARG A 160 24.22 -41.72 -38.55
C ARG A 160 23.86 -42.23 -39.95
N PRO A 161 24.13 -41.46 -41.02
CA PRO A 161 23.97 -42.02 -42.38
C PRO A 161 25.17 -42.87 -42.72
N ASP A 162 24.89 -44.12 -43.04
CA ASP A 162 25.82 -45.02 -43.67
C ASP A 162 26.09 -44.59 -45.14
N LYS A 163 27.34 -44.67 -45.53
CA LYS A 163 27.82 -44.37 -46.85
C LYS A 163 27.33 -45.40 -47.86
N SER A 164 26.71 -44.97 -48.98
CA SER A 164 27.03 -45.54 -50.28
C SER A 164 26.29 -44.78 -51.43
N THR A 165 27.05 -44.37 -52.41
CA THR A 165 26.86 -44.39 -53.85
C THR A 165 26.06 -43.31 -54.55
N GLN A 166 26.82 -42.48 -55.26
CA GLN A 166 26.69 -41.75 -56.49
C GLN A 166 25.36 -41.93 -57.31
N SER A 167 24.79 -40.82 -57.72
CA SER A 167 24.59 -40.54 -59.20
C SER A 167 23.94 -39.17 -59.41
N GLY A 168 24.45 -38.46 -60.35
CA GLY A 168 24.25 -37.13 -60.77
C GLY A 168 22.82 -36.70 -61.11
N GLY A 169 22.62 -35.42 -61.12
CA GLY A 169 21.39 -34.79 -61.60
C GLY A 169 21.35 -33.31 -61.28
N GLN A 170 21.86 -32.57 -62.18
CA GLN A 170 21.58 -31.18 -62.60
C GLN A 170 20.83 -30.20 -61.71
N ILE A 171 21.51 -29.13 -61.60
CA ILE A 171 21.10 -27.80 -61.16
C ILE A 171 20.05 -27.23 -62.09
N SER A 172 18.98 -26.66 -61.58
CA SER A 172 18.23 -25.62 -62.27
C SER A 172 17.85 -24.54 -61.30
N ASP A 173 18.33 -23.35 -61.60
CA ASP A 173 18.01 -22.03 -61.16
C ASP A 173 16.57 -21.83 -60.66
N TYR A 174 16.48 -21.27 -59.48
CA TYR A 174 15.34 -20.42 -59.11
C TYR A 174 15.85 -19.06 -58.61
N LYS A 175 16.01 -18.19 -59.57
CA LYS A 175 16.10 -16.75 -59.39
C LYS A 175 14.69 -16.22 -59.61
N GLN A 176 14.02 -15.75 -58.58
CA GLN A 176 12.83 -14.91 -58.69
C GLN A 176 12.62 -14.12 -57.41
N ASP A 177 12.88 -12.87 -57.51
CA ASP A 177 12.02 -11.70 -57.54
C ASP A 177 11.36 -11.41 -56.17
N ILE A 178 12.12 -10.66 -55.39
CA ILE A 178 11.55 -9.87 -54.27
C ILE A 178 11.23 -8.48 -54.86
N LYS A 179 9.94 -8.18 -55.02
CA LYS A 179 9.48 -6.83 -55.32
C LYS A 179 9.53 -5.97 -54.07
N PRO A 180 10.10 -4.76 -54.15
CA PRO A 180 10.06 -3.82 -53.04
C PRO A 180 8.71 -3.13 -52.94
N TRP A 181 8.19 -3.02 -51.73
CA TRP A 181 7.03 -2.22 -51.42
C TRP A 181 7.38 -0.74 -51.55
N GLN A 182 6.77 -0.06 -52.47
CA GLN A 182 6.84 1.38 -52.61
C GLN A 182 5.88 2.05 -51.66
N ALA A 183 6.38 3.05 -50.96
CA ALA A 183 5.66 4.03 -50.21
C ALA A 183 4.60 4.74 -51.08
N MET A 184 3.41 4.91 -50.52
CA MET A 184 2.44 5.90 -50.98
C MET A 184 2.09 6.84 -49.85
N THR A 185 2.41 8.08 -50.09
CA THR A 185 1.95 9.39 -49.64
C THR A 185 0.76 9.41 -48.64
#